data_fc2fb602575ca58a3077073edd4097c9
#
_entry.id   fc2fb602575ca58a3077073edd4097c9
#
_cell.length_a   1.000
_cell.length_b   1.000
_cell.length_c   1.000
_cell.angle_alpha   90.00
_cell.angle_beta   90.00
_cell.angle_gamma   90.00
#
_symmetry.space_group_name_H-M   'P 1'
#
loop_
_entity.id
_entity.type
_entity.pdbx_description
1 polymer ?
#
loop_
_entity_poly.entity_id
_entity_poly.type
_entity_poly.pdbx_seq_one_letter_code
_entity_poly.pdbx_strand_id
1 'polypeptide(L)'
;MEKFRYKKNLGQNFLQDDKVLKRIVDSIDCTSDDCIVEIGPGHGALTKYLVKFNCPVVAFEIDSEVKPVLNQIISANLEVIYKDFMTVDVKDYLPKNYKNLYIIANIPYYITTPIIEKIINSNLSEKACVLMVQKEVADRFSASCGSRDYGSISVFLDYYYKVDKLFAVPRKAFYPIPNVDSAVIKLTRKNRDVSLDEEKFFKFVKSAFQFKRKNLRNNLINYDLEKINSVLINYNHSLQNRAEEISLEEFIEIYKNLFDV
;
A
#
# COMPACT_ATOMS: atom_id res chain seq x y z
N MET A 1 11.20 8.27 -35.26
CA MET A 1 10.86 7.96 -33.85
C MET A 1 10.13 6.64 -33.82
N GLU A 2 10.73 5.59 -33.32
CA GLU A 2 10.01 4.33 -33.11
C GLU A 2 8.87 4.59 -32.12
N LYS A 3 7.65 4.14 -32.48
CA LYS A 3 6.50 4.22 -31.57
C LYS A 3 6.76 3.28 -30.40
N PHE A 4 6.86 3.82 -29.18
CA PHE A 4 6.94 3.03 -27.96
C PHE A 4 5.78 2.01 -27.93
N ARG A 5 6.11 0.72 -27.74
CA ARG A 5 5.11 -0.36 -27.64
C ARG A 5 4.74 -0.56 -26.17
N TYR A 6 3.50 -0.22 -25.82
CA TYR A 6 2.95 -0.50 -24.48
C TYR A 6 2.94 -1.99 -24.19
N LYS A 7 3.56 -2.39 -23.08
CA LYS A 7 3.64 -3.78 -22.67
C LYS A 7 2.42 -4.13 -21.81
N LYS A 8 1.42 -4.78 -22.40
CA LYS A 8 0.20 -5.21 -21.69
C LYS A 8 0.51 -6.15 -20.53
N ASN A 9 1.53 -7.00 -20.64
CA ASN A 9 1.99 -7.92 -19.61
C ASN A 9 2.57 -7.19 -18.38
N LEU A 10 3.02 -5.96 -18.50
CA LEU A 10 3.45 -5.11 -17.39
C LEU A 10 2.32 -4.21 -16.86
N GLY A 11 1.10 -4.31 -17.40
CA GLY A 11 -0.04 -3.51 -16.97
C GLY A 11 0.17 -1.99 -17.10
N GLN A 12 0.99 -1.54 -18.07
CA GLN A 12 1.37 -0.15 -18.22
C GLN A 12 0.19 0.75 -18.58
N ASN A 13 -0.16 1.67 -17.69
CA ASN A 13 -1.11 2.77 -17.90
C ASN A 13 -0.42 4.05 -17.41
N PHE A 14 0.00 4.89 -18.33
CA PHE A 14 0.76 6.11 -18.01
C PHE A 14 -0.19 7.25 -17.67
N LEU A 15 -0.05 7.82 -16.48
CA LEU A 15 -0.79 8.99 -16.06
C LEU A 15 -0.32 10.21 -16.86
N GLN A 16 -1.27 10.94 -17.45
CA GLN A 16 -0.99 12.11 -18.31
C GLN A 16 -1.61 13.41 -17.76
N ASP A 17 -2.48 13.33 -16.77
CA ASP A 17 -3.15 14.50 -16.20
C ASP A 17 -2.23 15.23 -15.21
N ASP A 18 -1.70 16.38 -15.60
CA ASP A 18 -0.82 17.21 -14.78
C ASP A 18 -1.46 17.69 -13.48
N LYS A 19 -2.79 17.86 -13.44
CA LYS A 19 -3.48 18.24 -12.19
C LYS A 19 -3.46 17.10 -11.18
N VAL A 20 -3.63 15.86 -11.65
CA VAL A 20 -3.53 14.67 -10.82
C VAL A 20 -2.11 14.48 -10.30
N LEU A 21 -1.10 14.61 -11.20
CA LEU A 21 0.32 14.51 -10.83
C LEU A 21 0.69 15.50 -9.72
N LYS A 22 0.29 16.77 -9.86
CA LYS A 22 0.53 17.79 -8.84
C LYS A 22 -0.14 17.43 -7.50
N ARG A 23 -1.41 17.01 -7.53
CA ARG A 23 -2.13 16.61 -6.30
C ARG A 23 -1.48 15.43 -5.59
N ILE A 24 -0.87 14.48 -6.31
CA ILE A 24 -0.10 13.39 -5.71
C ILE A 24 1.11 13.96 -4.96
N VAL A 25 1.87 14.81 -5.63
CA VAL A 25 3.09 15.43 -5.07
C VAL A 25 2.74 16.33 -3.88
N ASP A 26 1.68 17.12 -3.96
CA ASP A 26 1.20 18.02 -2.89
C ASP A 26 0.65 17.25 -1.66
N SER A 27 0.48 15.93 -1.77
CA SER A 27 -0.01 15.10 -0.66
C SER A 27 1.06 14.69 0.36
N ILE A 28 2.34 14.98 0.09
CA ILE A 28 3.46 14.74 0.99
C ILE A 28 4.12 16.04 1.44
N ASP A 29 4.51 16.09 2.72
CA ASP A 29 5.27 17.19 3.30
C ASP A 29 6.78 16.87 3.25
N CYS A 30 7.31 16.73 2.03
CA CYS A 30 8.71 16.39 1.79
C CYS A 30 9.58 17.63 1.76
N THR A 31 10.75 17.55 2.39
CA THR A 31 11.77 18.62 2.44
C THR A 31 13.08 18.12 1.83
N SER A 32 14.08 19.00 1.70
CA SER A 32 15.41 18.64 1.19
C SER A 32 16.15 17.61 2.05
N ASP A 33 15.77 17.46 3.33
CA ASP A 33 16.40 16.53 4.29
C ASP A 33 15.80 15.11 4.22
N ASP A 34 14.76 14.92 3.42
CA ASP A 34 14.05 13.65 3.27
C ASP A 34 14.60 12.83 2.09
N CYS A 35 14.02 11.65 1.85
CA CYS A 35 14.30 10.82 0.69
C CYS A 35 12.97 10.33 0.08
N ILE A 36 12.93 10.24 -1.24
CA ILE A 36 11.78 9.70 -1.98
C ILE A 36 12.21 8.43 -2.72
N VAL A 37 11.42 7.37 -2.58
CA VAL A 37 11.46 6.19 -3.46
C VAL A 37 10.27 6.25 -4.40
N GLU A 38 10.52 6.24 -5.70
CA GLU A 38 9.49 6.09 -6.73
C GLU A 38 9.49 4.67 -7.27
N ILE A 39 8.33 3.99 -7.26
CA ILE A 39 8.20 2.64 -7.83
C ILE A 39 7.48 2.75 -9.17
N GLY A 40 8.14 2.33 -10.25
CA GLY A 40 7.61 2.36 -11.61
C GLY A 40 7.49 3.77 -12.17
N PRO A 41 8.59 4.53 -12.33
CA PRO A 41 8.56 5.87 -12.91
C PRO A 41 8.01 5.90 -14.36
N GLY A 42 8.13 4.79 -15.10
CA GLY A 42 7.68 4.69 -16.47
C GLY A 42 8.31 5.77 -17.34
N HIS A 43 7.49 6.63 -17.96
CA HIS A 43 7.98 7.75 -18.75
C HIS A 43 8.36 9.00 -17.92
N GLY A 44 8.45 8.87 -16.60
CA GLY A 44 8.87 9.95 -15.71
C GLY A 44 7.84 11.05 -15.50
N ALA A 45 6.56 10.75 -15.72
CA ALA A 45 5.50 11.75 -15.56
C ALA A 45 5.44 12.30 -14.13
N LEU A 46 5.60 11.45 -13.13
CA LEU A 46 5.64 11.83 -11.73
C LEU A 46 7.05 12.25 -11.31
N THR A 47 8.09 11.54 -11.77
CA THR A 47 9.51 11.80 -11.49
C THR A 47 9.89 13.26 -11.68
N LYS A 48 9.47 13.90 -12.80
CA LYS A 48 9.76 15.32 -13.11
C LYS A 48 9.21 16.30 -12.07
N TYR A 49 8.23 15.91 -11.27
CA TYR A 49 7.73 16.71 -10.15
C TYR A 49 8.48 16.37 -8.86
N LEU A 50 8.81 15.09 -8.63
CA LEU A 50 9.48 14.64 -7.42
C LEU A 50 10.88 15.22 -7.26
N VAL A 51 11.64 15.33 -8.36
CA VAL A 51 12.99 15.93 -8.33
C VAL A 51 13.01 17.38 -7.86
N LYS A 52 11.86 18.08 -7.90
CA LYS A 52 11.75 19.48 -7.46
C LYS A 52 11.78 19.67 -5.95
N PHE A 53 11.65 18.61 -5.16
CA PHE A 53 11.83 18.69 -3.71
C PHE A 53 13.29 18.92 -3.27
N ASN A 54 14.24 18.78 -4.20
CA ASN A 54 15.68 18.91 -3.94
C ASN A 54 16.22 17.91 -2.87
N CYS A 55 15.47 16.85 -2.60
CA CYS A 55 15.91 15.69 -1.82
C CYS A 55 16.32 14.55 -2.74
N PRO A 56 17.09 13.55 -2.28
CA PRO A 56 17.36 12.34 -3.05
C PRO A 56 16.08 11.64 -3.52
N VAL A 57 16.01 11.29 -4.79
CA VAL A 57 14.95 10.50 -5.42
C VAL A 57 15.56 9.25 -6.01
N VAL A 58 15.17 8.08 -5.50
CA VAL A 58 15.59 6.77 -6.00
C VAL A 58 14.40 6.12 -6.70
N ALA A 59 14.49 5.92 -8.00
CA ALA A 59 13.40 5.39 -8.82
C ALA A 59 13.72 3.96 -9.30
N PHE A 60 12.85 2.99 -9.00
CA PHE A 60 12.99 1.60 -9.44
C PHE A 60 12.12 1.33 -10.65
N GLU A 61 12.72 0.92 -11.77
CA GLU A 61 12.03 0.62 -13.02
C GLU A 61 12.42 -0.76 -13.54
N ILE A 62 11.43 -1.59 -13.82
CA ILE A 62 11.65 -2.93 -14.36
C ILE A 62 11.84 -2.92 -15.88
N ASP A 63 11.23 -1.95 -16.57
CA ASP A 63 11.26 -1.84 -18.03
C ASP A 63 12.43 -0.97 -18.49
N SER A 64 13.53 -1.59 -18.89
CA SER A 64 14.70 -0.88 -19.40
C SER A 64 14.45 -0.13 -20.73
N GLU A 65 13.36 -0.42 -21.46
CA GLU A 65 13.03 0.26 -22.70
C GLU A 65 12.60 1.73 -22.49
N VAL A 66 12.18 2.10 -21.26
CA VAL A 66 11.85 3.49 -20.92
C VAL A 66 13.09 4.34 -20.62
N LYS A 67 14.28 3.73 -20.53
CA LYS A 67 15.56 4.41 -20.22
C LYS A 67 15.83 5.65 -21.10
N PRO A 68 15.63 5.62 -22.44
CA PRO A 68 15.88 6.79 -23.25
C PRO A 68 14.99 8.00 -22.92
N VAL A 69 13.78 7.75 -22.38
CA VAL A 69 12.84 8.80 -21.97
C VAL A 69 13.21 9.31 -20.57
N LEU A 70 13.46 8.41 -19.62
CA LEU A 70 13.84 8.77 -18.24
C LEU A 70 15.16 9.56 -18.21
N ASN A 71 16.13 9.23 -19.05
CA ASN A 71 17.41 9.92 -19.12
C ASN A 71 17.29 11.38 -19.63
N GLN A 72 16.12 11.79 -20.13
CA GLN A 72 15.85 13.20 -20.47
C GLN A 72 15.52 14.03 -19.22
N ILE A 73 15.24 13.40 -18.09
CA ILE A 73 15.04 14.07 -16.81
C ILE A 73 16.42 14.24 -16.16
N ILE A 74 17.03 15.38 -16.45
CA ILE A 74 18.37 15.70 -15.91
C ILE A 74 18.18 16.34 -14.54
N SER A 75 18.58 15.62 -13.48
CA SER A 75 18.58 16.15 -12.13
C SER A 75 19.68 15.47 -11.30
N ALA A 76 20.44 16.26 -10.56
CA ALA A 76 21.55 15.76 -9.74
C ALA A 76 21.08 14.92 -8.54
N ASN A 77 19.81 15.03 -8.15
CA ASN A 77 19.20 14.30 -7.03
C ASN A 77 18.39 13.08 -7.47
N LEU A 78 18.41 12.69 -8.75
CA LEU A 78 17.69 11.52 -9.26
C LEU A 78 18.66 10.38 -9.55
N GLU A 79 18.39 9.22 -8.96
CA GLU A 79 19.01 7.95 -9.33
C GLU A 79 17.94 6.98 -9.83
N VAL A 80 18.11 6.41 -11.03
CA VAL A 80 17.20 5.44 -11.64
C VAL A 80 17.85 4.05 -11.62
N ILE A 81 17.24 3.13 -10.90
CA ILE A 81 17.67 1.75 -10.74
C ILE A 81 16.81 0.86 -11.66
N TYR A 82 17.44 0.35 -12.74
CA TYR A 82 16.76 -0.54 -13.70
C TYR A 82 16.74 -1.97 -13.18
N LYS A 83 15.92 -2.23 -12.14
CA LYS A 83 15.71 -3.53 -11.50
C LYS A 83 14.27 -3.69 -11.06
N ASP A 84 13.85 -4.94 -10.90
CA ASP A 84 12.56 -5.25 -10.30
C ASP A 84 12.58 -4.91 -8.80
N PHE A 85 11.72 -3.97 -8.40
CA PHE A 85 11.54 -3.57 -7.00
C PHE A 85 11.25 -4.76 -6.07
N MET A 86 10.57 -5.79 -6.58
CA MET A 86 10.20 -6.97 -5.80
C MET A 86 11.41 -7.83 -5.42
N THR A 87 12.51 -7.76 -6.18
CA THR A 87 13.66 -8.67 -6.01
C THR A 87 14.86 -8.05 -5.29
N VAL A 88 14.90 -6.72 -5.14
CA VAL A 88 16.04 -6.02 -4.54
C VAL A 88 15.84 -5.77 -3.04
N ASP A 89 16.92 -5.63 -2.28
CA ASP A 89 16.87 -4.93 -1.00
C ASP A 89 16.93 -3.42 -1.26
N VAL A 90 15.83 -2.74 -0.96
CA VAL A 90 15.70 -1.30 -1.21
C VAL A 90 16.72 -0.50 -0.41
N LYS A 91 17.12 -0.98 0.77
CA LYS A 91 18.09 -0.32 1.66
C LYS A 91 19.46 -0.12 1.01
N ASP A 92 19.85 -1.03 0.11
CA ASP A 92 21.14 -0.95 -0.59
C ASP A 92 21.27 0.29 -1.50
N TYR A 93 20.13 0.89 -1.85
CA TYR A 93 20.03 2.03 -2.79
C TYR A 93 19.68 3.34 -2.11
N LEU A 94 19.34 3.31 -0.82
CA LEU A 94 18.98 4.54 -0.10
C LEU A 94 20.25 5.32 0.30
N PRO A 95 20.19 6.66 0.33
CA PRO A 95 21.27 7.47 0.87
C PRO A 95 21.49 7.13 2.35
N LYS A 96 22.75 7.31 2.83
CA LYS A 96 23.08 6.98 4.24
C LYS A 96 22.34 7.83 5.27
N ASN A 97 21.98 9.05 4.89
CA ASN A 97 21.36 10.02 5.80
C ASN A 97 20.13 10.63 5.13
N TYR A 98 19.00 10.54 5.78
CA TYR A 98 17.76 11.25 5.48
C TYR A 98 16.89 11.27 6.73
N LYS A 99 16.00 12.27 6.83
CA LYS A 99 15.12 12.46 7.98
C LYS A 99 13.89 11.58 7.90
N ASN A 100 13.19 11.59 6.76
CA ASN A 100 12.02 10.78 6.50
C ASN A 100 12.13 10.13 5.11
N LEU A 101 11.53 8.96 4.97
CA LEU A 101 11.37 8.27 3.68
C LEU A 101 9.92 8.36 3.23
N TYR A 102 9.71 8.74 1.98
CA TYR A 102 8.42 8.68 1.31
C TYR A 102 8.49 7.69 0.16
N ILE A 103 7.45 6.89 -0.01
CA ILE A 103 7.33 5.96 -1.13
C ILE A 103 6.15 6.41 -1.99
N ILE A 104 6.41 6.62 -3.28
CA ILE A 104 5.39 7.10 -4.21
C ILE A 104 5.33 6.15 -5.39
N ALA A 105 4.12 5.74 -5.78
CA ALA A 105 3.98 4.81 -6.88
C ALA A 105 2.66 4.97 -7.64
N ASN A 106 2.78 4.91 -8.96
CA ASN A 106 1.70 4.60 -9.87
C ASN A 106 1.88 3.16 -10.37
N ILE A 107 1.46 2.20 -9.53
CA ILE A 107 1.76 0.78 -9.75
C ILE A 107 0.73 0.07 -10.63
N PRO A 108 1.18 -0.96 -11.39
CA PRO A 108 0.25 -1.84 -12.06
C PRO A 108 -0.69 -2.52 -11.06
N TYR A 109 -1.99 -2.56 -11.38
CA TYR A 109 -3.03 -2.97 -10.45
C TYR A 109 -2.89 -4.41 -9.92
N TYR A 110 -2.30 -5.31 -10.72
CA TYR A 110 -2.18 -6.73 -10.36
C TYR A 110 -1.13 -7.01 -9.26
N ILE A 111 -0.21 -6.06 -8.98
CA ILE A 111 0.85 -6.23 -7.98
C ILE A 111 0.74 -5.26 -6.79
N THR A 112 -0.38 -4.58 -6.63
CA THR A 112 -0.58 -3.59 -5.55
C THR A 112 -0.33 -4.19 -4.17
N THR A 113 -1.01 -5.29 -3.83
CA THR A 113 -0.86 -5.95 -2.52
C THR A 113 0.56 -6.51 -2.30
N PRO A 114 1.17 -7.25 -3.25
CA PRO A 114 2.56 -7.67 -3.12
C PRO A 114 3.56 -6.53 -2.89
N ILE A 115 3.39 -5.38 -3.55
CA ILE A 115 4.27 -4.21 -3.33
C ILE A 115 4.13 -3.68 -1.89
N ILE A 116 2.90 -3.56 -1.37
CA ILE A 116 2.68 -3.10 0.01
C ILE A 116 3.29 -4.11 1.01
N GLU A 117 3.09 -5.41 0.82
CA GLU A 117 3.71 -6.45 1.64
C GLU A 117 5.25 -6.35 1.58
N LYS A 118 5.82 -6.12 0.39
CA LYS A 118 7.27 -5.90 0.22
C LYS A 118 7.76 -4.67 1.00
N ILE A 119 7.04 -3.55 0.93
CA ILE A 119 7.38 -2.32 1.67
C ILE A 119 7.40 -2.60 3.17
N ILE A 120 6.35 -3.24 3.70
CA ILE A 120 6.22 -3.59 5.12
C ILE A 120 7.38 -4.50 5.56
N ASN A 121 7.63 -5.58 4.80
CA ASN A 121 8.66 -6.58 5.12
C ASN A 121 10.09 -6.04 4.98
N SER A 122 10.29 -5.00 4.18
CA SER A 122 11.60 -4.36 4.03
C SER A 122 12.01 -3.52 5.25
N ASN A 123 11.09 -3.26 6.19
CA ASN A 123 11.36 -2.46 7.41
C ASN A 123 12.10 -1.15 7.10
N LEU A 124 11.58 -0.38 6.12
CA LEU A 124 12.19 0.87 5.65
C LEU A 124 11.94 2.05 6.59
N SER A 125 11.00 1.90 7.53
CA SER A 125 10.55 2.97 8.44
C SER A 125 10.06 4.21 7.68
N GLU A 126 9.40 3.99 6.54
CA GLU A 126 8.83 5.05 5.73
C GLU A 126 7.78 5.84 6.52
N LYS A 127 7.80 7.16 6.37
CA LYS A 127 6.83 8.06 7.00
C LYS A 127 5.46 7.90 6.35
N ALA A 128 5.43 7.83 5.03
CA ALA A 128 4.20 7.60 4.29
C ALA A 128 4.46 6.98 2.91
N CYS A 129 3.45 6.24 2.42
CA CYS A 129 3.37 5.81 1.03
C CYS A 129 2.18 6.50 0.35
N VAL A 130 2.38 7.03 -0.85
CA VAL A 130 1.30 7.57 -1.69
C VAL A 130 1.18 6.72 -2.94
N LEU A 131 0.10 5.97 -3.02
CA LEU A 131 -0.08 4.94 -4.03
C LEU A 131 -1.31 5.21 -4.88
N MET A 132 -1.18 5.07 -6.20
CA MET A 132 -2.32 5.06 -7.08
C MET A 132 -2.73 3.60 -7.36
N VAL A 133 -3.98 3.29 -7.05
CA VAL A 133 -4.55 1.94 -7.10
C VAL A 133 -5.91 1.96 -7.79
N GLN A 134 -6.48 0.81 -8.14
CA GLN A 134 -7.87 0.75 -8.59
C GLN A 134 -8.83 1.29 -7.52
N LYS A 135 -9.90 1.96 -7.96
CA LYS A 135 -10.88 2.56 -7.04
C LYS A 135 -11.44 1.53 -6.04
N GLU A 136 -11.80 0.33 -6.51
CA GLU A 136 -12.30 -0.75 -5.65
C GLU A 136 -11.24 -1.20 -4.62
N VAL A 137 -9.97 -1.26 -5.01
CA VAL A 137 -8.87 -1.59 -4.09
C VAL A 137 -8.70 -0.50 -3.04
N ALA A 138 -8.78 0.78 -3.43
CA ALA A 138 -8.75 1.90 -2.51
C ALA A 138 -9.90 1.83 -1.50
N ASP A 139 -11.13 1.52 -1.98
CA ASP A 139 -12.32 1.39 -1.13
C ASP A 139 -12.15 0.28 -0.08
N ARG A 140 -11.58 -0.87 -0.48
CA ARG A 140 -11.26 -1.98 0.44
C ARG A 140 -10.14 -1.65 1.43
N PHE A 141 -9.10 -0.96 0.97
CA PHE A 141 -7.95 -0.63 1.82
C PHE A 141 -8.29 0.39 2.90
N SER A 142 -9.17 1.36 2.57
CA SER A 142 -9.63 2.40 3.48
C SER A 142 -10.97 2.10 4.15
N ALA A 143 -11.46 0.85 4.03
CA ALA A 143 -12.74 0.44 4.59
C ALA A 143 -12.66 0.41 6.12
N SER A 144 -13.68 0.99 6.78
CA SER A 144 -13.83 0.96 8.22
C SER A 144 -14.57 -0.31 8.67
N CYS A 145 -14.32 -0.75 9.90
CA CYS A 145 -15.05 -1.81 10.57
C CYS A 145 -16.58 -1.58 10.45
N GLY A 146 -17.32 -2.65 10.20
CA GLY A 146 -18.78 -2.61 9.98
C GLY A 146 -19.18 -2.30 8.54
N SER A 147 -18.27 -1.90 7.66
CA SER A 147 -18.57 -1.65 6.25
C SER A 147 -18.48 -2.91 5.40
N ARG A 148 -19.24 -2.95 4.29
CA ARG A 148 -19.27 -4.10 3.36
C ARG A 148 -17.90 -4.43 2.73
N ASP A 149 -17.05 -3.42 2.56
CA ASP A 149 -15.76 -3.55 1.89
C ASP A 149 -14.63 -3.89 2.86
N TYR A 150 -14.92 -3.87 4.18
CA TYR A 150 -13.97 -4.26 5.21
C TYR A 150 -13.63 -5.75 5.12
N GLY A 151 -12.35 -6.06 5.25
CA GLY A 151 -11.85 -7.43 5.11
C GLY A 151 -10.48 -7.60 5.75
N SER A 152 -9.91 -8.80 5.65
CA SER A 152 -8.59 -9.10 6.24
C SER A 152 -7.50 -8.15 5.77
N ILE A 153 -7.56 -7.64 4.53
CA ILE A 153 -6.60 -6.66 4.02
C ILE A 153 -6.78 -5.29 4.69
N SER A 154 -8.01 -4.90 5.03
CA SER A 154 -8.27 -3.65 5.76
C SER A 154 -7.69 -3.73 7.17
N VAL A 155 -7.88 -4.85 7.87
CA VAL A 155 -7.27 -5.12 9.18
C VAL A 155 -5.74 -5.13 9.09
N PHE A 156 -5.18 -5.80 8.07
CA PHE A 156 -3.73 -5.85 7.83
C PHE A 156 -3.15 -4.45 7.64
N LEU A 157 -3.77 -3.63 6.79
CA LEU A 157 -3.28 -2.28 6.54
C LEU A 157 -3.47 -1.37 7.76
N ASP A 158 -4.59 -1.47 8.45
CA ASP A 158 -4.86 -0.67 9.65
C ASP A 158 -3.89 -0.99 10.80
N TYR A 159 -3.34 -2.19 10.86
CA TYR A 159 -2.29 -2.55 11.82
C TYR A 159 -0.99 -1.76 11.58
N TYR A 160 -0.61 -1.52 10.32
CA TYR A 160 0.65 -0.84 9.97
C TYR A 160 0.49 0.66 9.69
N TYR A 161 -0.68 1.07 9.17
CA TYR A 161 -0.88 2.40 8.61
C TYR A 161 -2.24 2.99 8.97
N LYS A 162 -2.29 4.32 9.06
CA LYS A 162 -3.51 5.05 8.82
C LYS A 162 -3.71 5.15 7.31
N VAL A 163 -4.84 4.70 6.80
CA VAL A 163 -5.16 4.67 5.37
C VAL A 163 -6.15 5.80 5.05
N ASP A 164 -5.69 6.79 4.29
CA ASP A 164 -6.52 7.90 3.84
C ASP A 164 -6.74 7.80 2.32
N LYS A 165 -7.98 7.70 1.86
CA LYS A 165 -8.34 7.83 0.45
C LYS A 165 -8.40 9.30 0.08
N LEU A 166 -7.41 9.78 -0.68
CA LEU A 166 -7.24 11.20 -0.95
C LEU A 166 -8.21 11.73 -2.03
N PHE A 167 -8.23 11.06 -3.20
CA PHE A 167 -9.12 11.44 -4.29
C PHE A 167 -9.23 10.36 -5.36
N ALA A 168 -10.33 10.40 -6.11
CA ALA A 168 -10.54 9.55 -7.28
C ALA A 168 -9.83 10.12 -8.51
N VAL A 169 -9.37 9.21 -9.38
CA VAL A 169 -8.72 9.54 -10.66
C VAL A 169 -9.48 8.85 -11.78
N PRO A 170 -10.12 9.60 -12.68
CA PRO A 170 -10.88 9.01 -13.77
C PRO A 170 -9.95 8.29 -14.76
N ARG A 171 -10.40 7.17 -15.30
CA ARG A 171 -9.64 6.35 -16.26
C ARG A 171 -9.14 7.11 -17.48
N LYS A 172 -9.83 8.20 -17.89
CA LYS A 172 -9.40 9.07 -19.00
C LYS A 172 -8.12 9.87 -18.73
N ALA A 173 -7.65 9.90 -17.47
CA ALA A 173 -6.37 10.53 -17.10
C ALA A 173 -5.15 9.71 -17.53
N PHE A 174 -5.36 8.50 -18.05
CA PHE A 174 -4.29 7.57 -18.43
C PHE A 174 -4.27 7.27 -19.92
N TYR A 175 -3.08 6.90 -20.40
CA TYR A 175 -2.90 6.33 -21.73
C TYR A 175 -1.96 5.10 -21.67
N PRO A 176 -2.34 3.93 -22.17
CA PRO A 176 -3.69 3.56 -22.61
C PRO A 176 -4.74 3.72 -21.49
N ILE A 177 -6.02 3.92 -21.91
CA ILE A 177 -7.11 4.07 -20.94
C ILE A 177 -7.39 2.72 -20.28
N PRO A 178 -7.31 2.59 -18.93
CA PRO A 178 -7.66 1.36 -18.23
C PRO A 178 -9.18 1.12 -18.22
N ASN A 179 -9.59 -0.10 -17.84
CA ASN A 179 -11.00 -0.49 -17.80
C ASN A 179 -11.76 0.13 -16.62
N VAL A 180 -11.07 0.53 -15.55
CA VAL A 180 -11.64 1.03 -14.29
C VAL A 180 -11.02 2.34 -13.87
N ASP A 181 -11.73 3.10 -13.07
CA ASP A 181 -11.20 4.30 -12.43
C ASP A 181 -10.20 3.92 -11.34
N SER A 182 -9.33 4.84 -11.02
CA SER A 182 -8.32 4.74 -9.97
C SER A 182 -8.67 5.63 -8.79
N ALA A 183 -7.93 5.47 -7.71
CA ALA A 183 -7.87 6.43 -6.61
C ALA A 183 -6.45 6.52 -6.08
N VAL A 184 -6.12 7.66 -5.50
CA VAL A 184 -4.89 7.86 -4.75
C VAL A 184 -5.18 7.65 -3.28
N ILE A 185 -4.37 6.82 -2.64
CA ILE A 185 -4.39 6.58 -1.20
C ILE A 185 -3.08 7.02 -0.59
N LYS A 186 -3.13 7.47 0.67
CA LYS A 186 -1.96 7.73 1.51
C LYS A 186 -1.98 6.76 2.68
N LEU A 187 -0.90 6.03 2.83
CA LEU A 187 -0.62 5.14 3.94
C LEU A 187 0.36 5.85 4.86
N THR A 188 -0.08 6.34 6.01
CA THR A 188 0.79 6.98 7.00
C THR A 188 1.19 5.96 8.06
N ARG A 189 2.49 5.73 8.25
CA ARG A 189 3.00 4.72 9.19
C ARG A 189 2.52 4.99 10.60
N LYS A 190 2.01 3.95 11.28
CA LYS A 190 1.62 3.98 12.69
C LYS A 190 2.73 3.40 13.58
N ASN A 191 2.81 3.87 14.81
CA ASN A 191 3.49 3.12 15.85
C ASN A 191 2.62 1.92 16.20
N ARG A 192 3.21 0.74 16.27
CA ARG A 192 2.51 -0.53 16.50
C ARG A 192 3.09 -1.27 17.69
N ASP A 193 2.28 -2.13 18.28
CA ASP A 193 2.72 -3.08 19.27
C ASP A 193 3.50 -4.22 18.58
N VAL A 194 4.81 -4.25 18.80
CA VAL A 194 5.72 -5.26 18.22
C VAL A 194 5.77 -6.56 19.04
N SER A 195 4.98 -6.69 20.09
CA SER A 195 4.92 -7.89 20.94
C SER A 195 4.18 -9.06 20.28
N LEU A 196 3.41 -8.81 19.22
CA LEU A 196 2.64 -9.84 18.53
C LEU A 196 3.52 -10.64 17.56
N ASP A 197 3.30 -11.96 17.51
CA ASP A 197 3.73 -12.79 16.38
C ASP A 197 2.82 -12.46 15.17
N GLU A 198 3.29 -11.53 14.33
CA GLU A 198 2.51 -10.96 13.24
C GLU A 198 2.06 -12.02 12.22
N GLU A 199 2.89 -13.01 11.94
CA GLU A 199 2.55 -14.09 11.01
C GLU A 199 1.34 -14.89 11.52
N LYS A 200 1.38 -15.31 12.81
CA LYS A 200 0.27 -16.03 13.42
C LYS A 200 -0.97 -15.16 13.58
N PHE A 201 -0.79 -13.89 13.96
CA PHE A 201 -1.90 -12.94 14.07
C PHE A 201 -2.65 -12.78 12.75
N PHE A 202 -1.94 -12.51 11.65
CA PHE A 202 -2.61 -12.34 10.36
C PHE A 202 -3.17 -13.64 9.79
N LYS A 203 -2.60 -14.79 10.13
CA LYS A 203 -3.20 -16.11 9.83
C LYS A 203 -4.52 -16.27 10.54
N PHE A 204 -4.59 -15.90 11.83
CA PHE A 204 -5.83 -15.90 12.61
C PHE A 204 -6.88 -14.95 11.98
N VAL A 205 -6.51 -13.71 11.70
CA VAL A 205 -7.40 -12.73 11.03
C VAL A 205 -7.91 -13.29 9.68
N LYS A 206 -7.05 -13.83 8.84
CA LYS A 206 -7.45 -14.45 7.56
C LYS A 206 -8.46 -15.59 7.76
N SER A 207 -8.29 -16.40 8.82
CA SER A 207 -9.24 -17.47 9.15
C SER A 207 -10.63 -16.90 9.48
N ALA A 208 -10.72 -15.78 10.20
CA ALA A 208 -12.00 -15.15 10.52
C ALA A 208 -12.76 -14.66 9.28
N PHE A 209 -12.04 -14.24 8.21
CA PHE A 209 -12.61 -13.78 6.94
C PHE A 209 -12.74 -14.85 5.86
N GLN A 210 -12.43 -16.14 6.16
CA GLN A 210 -12.36 -17.19 5.15
C GLN A 210 -13.66 -17.36 4.36
N PHE A 211 -14.79 -17.33 5.04
CA PHE A 211 -16.10 -17.43 4.42
C PHE A 211 -16.93 -16.18 4.71
N LYS A 212 -16.93 -15.23 3.79
CA LYS A 212 -17.53 -13.90 3.94
C LYS A 212 -18.98 -13.90 4.46
N ARG A 213 -19.79 -14.92 4.12
CA ARG A 213 -21.20 -15.02 4.54
C ARG A 213 -21.41 -15.78 5.85
N LYS A 214 -20.36 -16.30 6.48
CA LYS A 214 -20.43 -17.03 7.74
C LYS A 214 -20.07 -16.12 8.91
N ASN A 215 -20.61 -16.44 10.09
CA ASN A 215 -20.28 -15.79 11.35
C ASN A 215 -18.94 -16.32 11.92
N LEU A 216 -18.44 -15.68 12.98
CA LEU A 216 -17.16 -16.03 13.62
C LEU A 216 -17.14 -17.48 14.11
N ARG A 217 -18.24 -17.99 14.68
CA ARG A 217 -18.34 -19.38 15.14
C ARG A 217 -17.95 -20.36 14.05
N ASN A 218 -18.45 -20.14 12.83
CA ASN A 218 -18.20 -21.04 11.69
C ASN A 218 -16.82 -20.86 11.08
N ASN A 219 -16.30 -19.62 11.06
CA ASN A 219 -14.98 -19.34 10.49
C ASN A 219 -13.85 -19.76 11.42
N LEU A 220 -14.06 -19.68 12.74
CA LEU A 220 -13.04 -19.91 13.77
C LEU A 220 -13.24 -21.23 14.53
N ILE A 221 -13.94 -22.20 13.94
CA ILE A 221 -14.26 -23.49 14.57
C ILE A 221 -13.02 -24.27 15.07
N ASN A 222 -11.86 -24.02 14.50
CA ASN A 222 -10.60 -24.67 14.87
C ASN A 222 -9.85 -23.94 16.02
N TYR A 223 -10.43 -22.89 16.59
CA TYR A 223 -9.88 -22.12 17.71
C TYR A 223 -10.73 -22.30 18.95
N ASP A 224 -10.19 -21.92 20.11
CA ASP A 224 -10.94 -21.91 21.38
C ASP A 224 -12.04 -20.84 21.34
N LEU A 225 -13.27 -21.28 21.06
CA LEU A 225 -14.43 -20.40 20.94
C LEU A 225 -14.85 -19.77 22.27
N GLU A 226 -14.54 -20.40 23.43
CA GLU A 226 -14.86 -19.84 24.75
C GLU A 226 -13.95 -18.66 25.05
N LYS A 227 -12.64 -18.79 24.80
CA LYS A 227 -11.68 -17.69 24.90
C LYS A 227 -12.03 -16.53 23.94
N ILE A 228 -12.45 -16.82 22.70
CA ILE A 228 -12.89 -15.79 21.76
C ILE A 228 -14.13 -15.06 22.28
N ASN A 229 -15.14 -15.81 22.72
CA ASN A 229 -16.41 -15.24 23.16
C ASN A 229 -16.26 -14.38 24.43
N SER A 230 -15.36 -14.75 25.34
CA SER A 230 -15.09 -13.97 26.56
C SER A 230 -14.57 -12.55 26.25
N VAL A 231 -13.81 -12.39 25.19
CA VAL A 231 -13.36 -11.05 24.73
C VAL A 231 -14.50 -10.32 24.01
N LEU A 232 -15.20 -10.98 23.08
CA LEU A 232 -16.27 -10.37 22.28
C LEU A 232 -17.37 -9.75 23.14
N ILE A 233 -17.72 -10.37 24.27
CA ILE A 233 -18.73 -9.86 25.21
C ILE A 233 -18.37 -8.46 25.74
N ASN A 234 -17.08 -8.16 25.95
CA ASN A 234 -16.63 -6.84 26.42
C ASN A 234 -16.94 -5.73 25.43
N TYR A 235 -17.10 -6.08 24.14
CA TYR A 235 -17.43 -5.16 23.05
C TYR A 235 -18.90 -5.22 22.61
N ASN A 236 -19.77 -5.89 23.37
CA ASN A 236 -21.17 -6.18 23.01
C ASN A 236 -21.29 -7.00 21.72
N HIS A 237 -20.30 -7.81 21.39
CA HIS A 237 -20.28 -8.75 20.28
C HIS A 237 -20.40 -10.19 20.77
N SER A 238 -20.59 -11.12 19.84
CA SER A 238 -20.66 -12.55 20.10
C SER A 238 -20.13 -13.35 18.92
N LEU A 239 -20.01 -14.65 19.06
CA LEU A 239 -19.64 -15.56 17.97
C LEU A 239 -20.65 -15.58 16.80
N GLN A 240 -21.84 -14.95 16.94
CA GLN A 240 -22.80 -14.80 15.84
C GLN A 240 -22.48 -13.62 14.91
N ASN A 241 -21.66 -12.66 15.38
CA ASN A 241 -21.19 -11.56 14.55
C ASN A 241 -20.31 -12.08 13.41
N ARG A 242 -20.23 -11.30 12.32
CA ARG A 242 -19.32 -11.57 11.20
C ARG A 242 -17.99 -10.87 11.42
N ALA A 243 -16.95 -11.37 10.78
CA ALA A 243 -15.60 -10.78 10.88
C ALA A 243 -15.55 -9.31 10.47
N GLU A 244 -16.42 -8.87 9.56
CA GLU A 244 -16.51 -7.48 9.11
C GLU A 244 -17.00 -6.50 10.19
N GLU A 245 -17.59 -7.00 11.26
CA GLU A 245 -18.09 -6.24 12.41
C GLU A 245 -17.03 -6.08 13.53
N ILE A 246 -15.88 -6.76 13.41
CA ILE A 246 -14.84 -6.83 14.44
C ILE A 246 -13.71 -5.87 14.08
N SER A 247 -13.36 -4.97 14.99
CA SER A 247 -12.28 -4.00 14.83
C SER A 247 -10.89 -4.63 14.94
N LEU A 248 -9.86 -3.88 14.53
CA LEU A 248 -8.47 -4.29 14.71
C LEU A 248 -8.14 -4.52 16.19
N GLU A 249 -8.59 -3.63 17.07
CA GLU A 249 -8.36 -3.70 18.51
C GLU A 249 -8.95 -4.98 19.10
N GLU A 250 -10.17 -5.33 18.72
CA GLU A 250 -10.82 -6.57 19.14
C GLU A 250 -10.07 -7.79 18.62
N PHE A 251 -9.63 -7.80 17.34
CA PHE A 251 -8.81 -8.90 16.82
C PHE A 251 -7.51 -9.07 17.60
N ILE A 252 -6.85 -7.98 17.98
CA ILE A 252 -5.62 -8.02 18.79
C ILE A 252 -5.91 -8.61 20.18
N GLU A 253 -6.97 -8.16 20.84
CA GLU A 253 -7.32 -8.64 22.17
C GLU A 253 -7.74 -10.12 22.16
N ILE A 254 -8.54 -10.53 21.17
CA ILE A 254 -8.89 -11.93 20.95
C ILE A 254 -7.61 -12.77 20.74
N TYR A 255 -6.70 -12.31 19.90
CA TYR A 255 -5.45 -13.02 19.65
C TYR A 255 -4.61 -13.18 20.93
N LYS A 256 -4.45 -12.09 21.68
CA LYS A 256 -3.71 -12.12 22.96
C LYS A 256 -4.32 -13.12 23.94
N ASN A 257 -5.64 -13.14 24.07
CA ASN A 257 -6.35 -14.08 24.94
C ASN A 257 -6.27 -15.54 24.46
N LEU A 258 -6.26 -15.77 23.14
CA LEU A 258 -6.13 -17.12 22.58
C LEU A 258 -4.77 -17.75 22.83
N PHE A 259 -3.71 -16.97 22.77
CA PHE A 259 -2.33 -17.45 22.78
C PHE A 259 -1.56 -17.07 24.04
N ASP A 260 -2.26 -16.51 25.05
CA ASP A 260 -1.73 -16.13 26.37
C ASP A 260 -0.48 -15.20 26.26
N VAL A 261 -0.58 -14.13 25.38
CA VAL A 261 0.52 -13.19 25.06
C VAL A 261 0.20 -11.79 25.59
#